data_205c25dc85842fbe42424503bfb50232
#
_entry.id   205c25dc85842fbe42424503bfb50232
#
_cell.length_a   1.000
_cell.length_b   1.000
_cell.length_c   1.000
_cell.angle_alpha   90.00
_cell.angle_beta   90.00
_cell.angle_gamma   90.00
#
_symmetry.space_group_name_H-M   'P 1'
#
loop_
_entity.id
_entity.type
_entity.pdbx_description
1 polymer ?
#
loop_
_entity_poly.entity_id
_entity_poly.type
_entity_poly.pdbx_seq_one_letter_code
_entity_poly.pdbx_strand_id
1 'polypeptide(L)' 'VMEVLTTQPGIQFYSGNMLPDALPGKADQVYQKRSGFCLETQNFPDSPNKPQFPSPVLRPGQHYSQKTLFRFGTE' A
#
# COMPACT_ATOMS: atom_id res chain seq x y z
N VAL A 1 -11.74 9.05 10.93
CA VAL A 1 -11.16 9.52 9.65
C VAL A 1 -9.70 9.13 9.57
N MET A 2 -9.27 8.72 8.39
CA MET A 2 -7.88 8.45 8.10
C MET A 2 -7.48 9.16 6.81
N GLU A 3 -6.40 9.93 6.88
CA GLU A 3 -5.80 10.56 5.72
C GLU A 3 -4.49 9.88 5.39
N VAL A 4 -4.23 9.67 4.11
CA VAL A 4 -2.96 9.14 3.63
C VAL A 4 -2.32 10.20 2.74
N LEU A 5 -1.13 10.66 3.14
CA LEU A 5 -0.35 11.65 2.38
C LEU A 5 0.93 10.94 1.93
N THR A 6 1.25 11.04 0.65
CA THR A 6 2.40 10.29 0.13
C THR A 6 3.08 11.02 -1.03
N THR A 7 4.37 10.76 -1.19
CA THR A 7 5.15 11.18 -2.35
C THR A 7 5.03 10.20 -3.53
N GLN A 8 4.36 9.06 -3.33
CA GLN A 8 4.12 8.10 -4.40
C GLN A 8 2.96 8.53 -5.29
N PRO A 9 2.96 8.16 -6.57
CA PRO A 9 1.92 8.58 -7.51
C PRO A 9 0.59 7.86 -7.33
N GLY A 10 0.58 6.67 -6.72
CA GLY A 10 -0.62 5.85 -6.58
C GLY A 10 -0.75 5.18 -5.23
N ILE A 11 -1.92 4.62 -4.99
CA ILE A 11 -2.21 3.87 -3.79
C ILE A 11 -3.06 2.65 -4.17
N GLN A 12 -2.68 1.48 -3.65
CA GLN A 12 -3.41 0.22 -3.83
C GLN A 12 -4.23 -0.06 -2.59
N PHE A 13 -5.52 -0.27 -2.79
CA PHE A 13 -6.42 -0.73 -1.74
C PHE A 13 -6.61 -2.24 -1.84
N TYR A 14 -6.46 -2.94 -0.71
CA TYR A 14 -6.71 -4.38 -0.62
C TYR A 14 -7.54 -4.67 0.62
N SER A 15 -8.70 -5.27 0.42
CA SER A 15 -9.69 -5.49 1.48
C SER A 15 -9.54 -6.83 2.21
N GLY A 16 -8.45 -7.55 2.01
CA GLY A 16 -8.25 -8.86 2.62
C GLY A 16 -9.13 -9.96 2.01
N ASN A 17 -9.58 -9.77 0.78
CA ASN A 17 -10.56 -10.65 0.13
C ASN A 17 -9.99 -12.03 -0.23
N MET A 18 -8.67 -12.14 -0.37
CA MET A 18 -8.00 -13.40 -0.73
C MET A 18 -7.34 -14.09 0.46
N LEU A 19 -7.53 -13.57 1.68
CA LEU A 19 -7.04 -14.23 2.88
C LEU A 19 -7.86 -15.49 3.18
N PRO A 20 -7.25 -16.51 3.83
CA PRO A 20 -7.99 -17.66 4.33
C PRO A 20 -9.08 -17.23 5.32
N ASP A 21 -10.12 -18.06 5.47
CA ASP A 21 -11.22 -17.77 6.40
C ASP A 21 -10.78 -17.80 7.87
N ALA A 22 -9.67 -18.48 8.17
CA ALA A 22 -9.12 -18.55 9.52
C ALA A 22 -7.60 -18.64 9.44
N LEU A 23 -6.91 -17.53 9.67
CA LEU A 23 -5.46 -17.44 9.64
C LEU A 23 -4.93 -17.26 11.06
N PRO A 24 -4.13 -18.21 11.60
CA PRO A 24 -3.51 -18.03 12.90
C PRO A 24 -2.61 -16.79 12.91
N GLY A 25 -2.78 -15.96 13.91
CA GLY A 25 -2.02 -14.72 14.06
C GLY A 25 -1.33 -14.62 15.41
N LYS A 26 -0.95 -13.43 15.78
CA LYS A 26 -0.27 -13.15 17.03
C LYS A 26 -1.21 -13.32 18.22
N ALA A 27 -0.62 -13.70 19.38
CA ALA A 27 -1.34 -13.82 20.66
C ALA A 27 -2.58 -14.72 20.57
N ASP A 28 -2.44 -15.84 19.88
CA ASP A 28 -3.52 -16.84 19.69
C ASP A 28 -4.77 -16.27 19.03
N GLN A 29 -4.66 -15.10 18.39
CA GLN A 29 -5.77 -14.54 17.62
C GLN A 29 -5.90 -15.28 16.29
N VAL A 30 -7.12 -15.36 15.79
CA VAL A 30 -7.41 -15.89 14.45
C VAL A 30 -7.92 -14.76 13.59
N TYR A 31 -7.20 -14.50 12.50
CA TYR A 31 -7.60 -13.45 11.56
C TYR A 31 -8.58 -14.02 10.54
N GLN A 32 -9.64 -13.30 10.32
CA GLN A 32 -10.68 -13.67 9.39
C GLN A 32 -10.46 -12.97 8.05
N LYS A 33 -10.97 -13.56 7.00
CA LYS A 33 -11.10 -12.91 5.71
C LYS A 33 -11.81 -11.55 5.87
N ARG A 34 -11.25 -10.50 5.28
CA ARG A 34 -11.79 -9.14 5.34
C ARG A 34 -11.83 -8.51 6.73
N SER A 35 -11.04 -9.03 7.69
CA SER A 35 -10.95 -8.42 9.02
C SER A 35 -9.99 -7.23 9.06
N GLY A 36 -9.33 -6.93 7.97
CA GLY A 36 -8.43 -5.79 7.81
C GLY A 36 -8.32 -5.38 6.36
N PHE A 37 -7.66 -4.27 6.12
CA PHE A 37 -7.39 -3.79 4.77
C PHE A 37 -6.01 -3.15 4.69
N CYS A 38 -5.50 -3.06 3.48
CA CYS A 38 -4.23 -2.40 3.19
C CYS A 38 -4.44 -1.16 2.33
N LEU A 39 -3.60 -0.15 2.59
CA LEU A 39 -3.45 1.03 1.73
C LEU A 39 -1.96 1.14 1.42
N GLU A 40 -1.58 0.73 0.22
CA GLU A 40 -0.18 0.55 -0.16
C GLU A 40 0.21 1.61 -1.18
N THR A 41 1.01 2.58 -0.75
CA THR A 41 1.50 3.64 -1.62
C THR A 41 2.58 3.10 -2.54
N GLN A 42 2.50 3.42 -3.84
CA GLN A 42 3.31 2.75 -4.85
C GLN A 42 3.40 3.54 -6.15
N ASN A 43 4.28 3.12 -7.04
CA ASN A 43 4.18 3.46 -8.45
C ASN A 43 2.93 2.82 -9.04
N PHE A 44 2.44 3.38 -10.15
CA PHE A 44 1.26 2.79 -10.79
C PHE A 44 1.58 1.38 -11.30
N PRO A 45 0.61 0.44 -11.22
CA PRO A 45 0.79 -0.90 -11.78
C PRO A 45 1.17 -0.83 -13.26
N ASP A 46 2.06 -1.73 -13.67
CA ASP A 46 2.58 -1.83 -15.04
C ASP A 46 3.32 -0.56 -15.52
N SER A 47 3.74 0.31 -14.60
CA SER A 47 4.38 1.57 -14.97
C SER A 47 5.66 1.43 -15.80
N PRO A 48 6.48 0.36 -15.69
CA PRO A 48 7.62 0.18 -16.58
C PRO A 48 7.24 0.10 -18.07
N ASN A 49 6.02 -0.35 -18.35
CA ASN A 49 5.51 -0.55 -19.72
C ASN A 49 4.60 0.60 -20.17
N LYS A 50 4.41 1.62 -19.35
CA LYS A 50 3.47 2.72 -19.60
C LYS A 50 4.22 4.05 -19.57
N PRO A 51 4.71 4.54 -20.72
CA PRO A 51 5.51 5.77 -20.77
C PRO A 51 4.76 7.03 -20.32
N GLN A 52 3.43 7.00 -20.31
CA GLN A 52 2.60 8.11 -19.82
C GLN A 52 2.56 8.20 -18.30
N PHE A 53 2.98 7.15 -17.58
CA PHE A 53 3.05 7.17 -16.13
C PHE A 53 4.43 7.65 -15.65
N PRO A 54 4.55 8.14 -14.40
CA PRO A 54 5.85 8.41 -13.81
C PRO A 54 6.72 7.15 -13.84
N SER A 55 8.00 7.30 -14.20
CA SER A 55 8.91 6.16 -14.34
C SER A 55 9.25 5.56 -12.98
N PRO A 56 9.21 4.21 -12.82
CA PRO A 56 9.67 3.55 -11.61
C PRO A 56 11.18 3.25 -11.64
N VAL A 57 11.88 3.65 -12.69
CA VAL A 57 13.29 3.29 -12.90
C VAL A 57 14.18 4.07 -11.94
N LEU A 58 15.04 3.35 -11.22
CA LEU A 58 16.13 3.91 -10.43
C LEU A 58 17.45 3.51 -11.09
N ARG A 59 18.25 4.50 -11.50
CA ARG A 59 19.53 4.27 -12.16
C ARG A 59 20.67 4.32 -11.15
N PRO A 60 21.82 3.70 -11.46
CA PRO A 60 23.01 3.80 -10.61
C PRO A 60 23.36 5.26 -10.31
N GLY A 61 23.69 5.55 -9.05
CA GLY A 61 23.99 6.90 -8.59
C GLY A 61 22.78 7.74 -8.19
N GLN A 62 21.57 7.30 -8.48
CA GLN A 62 20.35 7.97 -8.03
C GLN A 62 19.93 7.47 -6.65
N HIS A 63 19.31 8.36 -5.86
CA HIS A 63 18.74 8.01 -4.57
C HIS A 63 17.25 7.73 -4.70
N TYR A 64 16.79 6.64 -4.08
CA TYR A 64 15.37 6.40 -3.87
C TYR A 64 14.98 6.94 -2.50
N SER A 65 13.92 7.74 -2.46
CA SER A 65 13.33 8.23 -1.21
C SER A 65 11.84 8.36 -1.41
N GLN A 66 11.08 7.86 -0.45
CA GLN A 66 9.63 8.05 -0.43
C GLN A 66 9.15 8.24 1.00
N LYS A 67 8.04 8.94 1.14
CA LYS A 67 7.44 9.18 2.44
C LYS A 67 5.94 8.94 2.35
N THR A 68 5.41 8.28 3.35
CA THR A 68 3.97 8.09 3.51
C THR A 68 3.61 8.42 4.95
N LEU A 69 2.60 9.25 5.12
CA LEU A 69 2.06 9.63 6.43
C LEU A 69 0.62 9.13 6.54
N PHE A 70 0.32 8.53 7.66
CA PHE A 70 -1.04 8.15 8.03
C PHE A 70 -1.48 9.09 9.16
N ARG A 71 -2.52 9.85 8.92
CA ARG A 71 -3.08 10.76 9.91
C ARG A 71 -4.46 10.26 10.31
N PHE A 72 -4.63 10.03 11.60
CA PHE A 72 -5.88 9.53 12.16
C PHE A 72 -6.58 10.64 12.94
N GLY A 73 -7.90 10.66 12.84
CA GLY A 73 -8.70 11.65 13.54
C GLY A 73 -10.16 11.25 13.60
N THR A 74 -10.95 12.09 14.27
CA THR A 74 -12.41 11.95 14.32
C THR A 74 -13.04 13.10 13.57
N GLU A 75 -14.27 12.89 13.13
CA GLU A 75 -15.05 13.96 12.51
C GLU A 75 -15.55 14.97 13.54
#